data_b19b4704202e9d0acd47eac9c06b9c86
#
_entry.id   b19b4704202e9d0acd47eac9c06b9c86
#
_cell.length_a   1.000
_cell.length_b   1.000
_cell.length_c   1.000
_cell.angle_alpha   90.00
_cell.angle_beta   90.00
_cell.angle_gamma   90.00
#
_symmetry.space_group_name_H-M   'P 1'
#
loop_
_entity.id
_entity.type
_entity.pdbx_description
1 polymer ?
#
loop_
_entity_poly.entity_id
_entity_poly.type
_entity_poly.pdbx_seq_one_letter_code
_entity_poly.pdbx_strand_id
1 'polypeptide(L)'
;MSKKFSKNKFKKEKFKNKHNHNNKNNSQFFNKKQNYKNKDKKFHENSKTNNPKPKKEIIKIEEKIENNLEDTKFRILNEKLYKSSSKEAFEYFKSNTEDFITYHKGFSSQSKKWPVNPNNLILKILLLPKYKSKIIVDIGCGEAKLAQKLVPMGYTVYSYDLVSINKYVTVADMKNLPLNDKFGDIGIFCLSLMNKNFIPFVVESNRILKINGKLLVAEISSRIVDMKKFLNVFEKYGFEVIKRKNIHDYFDMITFKKIKNCKILKSDEELEDTYDILKPCLYKKR
;
A
#
# COMPACT_ATOMS: atom_id res chain seq x y z
N MET A 1 -13.73 -2.35 60.12
CA MET A 1 -14.30 -0.98 59.91
C MET A 1 -14.72 -0.83 58.47
N SER A 2 -16.01 -0.80 58.29
CA SER A 2 -16.72 -0.72 56.99
C SER A 2 -16.80 0.71 56.43
N LYS A 3 -16.62 0.92 55.12
CA LYS A 3 -17.14 2.08 54.38
C LYS A 3 -17.43 1.64 52.95
N LYS A 4 -18.66 1.38 52.67
CA LYS A 4 -19.77 2.05 51.97
C LYS A 4 -19.52 2.33 50.49
N PHE A 5 -20.21 1.52 49.69
CA PHE A 5 -20.53 1.72 48.26
C PHE A 5 -21.37 3.00 48.05
N SER A 6 -21.01 3.76 47.02
CA SER A 6 -21.88 4.81 46.49
C SER A 6 -22.26 4.44 45.04
N LYS A 7 -23.56 4.22 44.83
CA LYS A 7 -24.21 4.02 43.54
C LYS A 7 -24.53 5.38 42.94
N ASN A 8 -24.07 5.67 41.75
CA ASN A 8 -24.58 6.80 40.97
C ASN A 8 -25.46 6.31 39.83
N LYS A 9 -26.68 6.88 39.83
CA LYS A 9 -27.80 6.58 38.94
C LYS A 9 -27.59 7.18 37.55
N PHE A 10 -27.84 6.39 36.55
CA PHE A 10 -28.04 6.86 35.18
C PHE A 10 -29.41 7.52 35.02
N LYS A 11 -29.45 8.78 34.62
CA LYS A 11 -30.63 9.46 34.10
C LYS A 11 -30.76 9.19 32.60
N LYS A 12 -31.89 8.61 32.21
CA LYS A 12 -32.37 8.54 30.86
C LYS A 12 -33.07 9.86 30.50
N GLU A 13 -32.60 10.59 29.54
CA GLU A 13 -33.38 11.65 28.90
C GLU A 13 -33.93 11.17 27.57
N LYS A 14 -35.25 11.22 27.47
CA LYS A 14 -36.07 10.98 26.26
C LYS A 14 -36.07 12.26 25.44
N PHE A 15 -35.62 12.21 24.20
CA PHE A 15 -35.93 13.26 23.23
C PHE A 15 -37.13 12.84 22.36
N LYS A 16 -38.15 13.67 22.41
CA LYS A 16 -39.40 13.58 21.65
C LYS A 16 -39.19 14.06 20.23
N ASN A 17 -39.77 13.29 19.29
CA ASN A 17 -40.03 13.68 17.91
C ASN A 17 -40.86 14.97 17.84
N LYS A 18 -40.44 15.89 16.96
CA LYS A 18 -41.33 16.86 16.35
C LYS A 18 -41.16 16.79 14.83
N HIS A 19 -42.23 16.27 14.19
CA HIS A 19 -42.52 16.46 12.77
C HIS A 19 -42.96 17.92 12.57
N ASN A 20 -42.46 18.55 11.48
CA ASN A 20 -43.31 19.36 10.56
C ASN A 20 -42.47 19.74 9.34
N HIS A 21 -42.89 19.25 8.23
CA HIS A 21 -43.38 19.92 7.02
C HIS A 21 -42.57 21.13 6.51
N ASN A 22 -41.87 20.92 5.38
CA ASN A 22 -42.14 21.74 4.20
C ASN A 22 -41.60 21.04 2.92
N ASN A 23 -42.55 20.39 2.29
CA ASN A 23 -42.46 19.91 0.92
C ASN A 23 -42.94 21.05 0.03
N LYS A 24 -42.06 21.61 -0.83
CA LYS A 24 -42.43 22.25 -2.12
C LYS A 24 -41.13 22.74 -2.75
N ASN A 25 -40.72 22.08 -3.78
CA ASN A 25 -40.04 22.53 -4.98
C ASN A 25 -39.10 21.45 -5.52
N ASN A 26 -39.65 20.46 -6.16
CA ASN A 26 -38.95 19.65 -7.18
C ASN A 26 -39.99 18.96 -8.09
N SER A 27 -40.73 19.75 -8.86
CA SER A 27 -41.61 19.24 -9.93
C SER A 27 -41.64 20.18 -11.13
N GLN A 28 -40.45 20.41 -11.74
CA GLN A 28 -40.39 21.13 -13.03
C GLN A 28 -39.25 20.64 -13.95
N PHE A 29 -39.04 19.33 -14.05
CA PHE A 29 -38.11 18.81 -15.08
C PHE A 29 -38.62 17.55 -15.80
N PHE A 30 -39.88 17.21 -15.68
CA PHE A 30 -40.47 16.11 -16.47
C PHE A 30 -41.77 16.56 -17.08
N ASN A 31 -41.75 17.34 -18.18
CA ASN A 31 -42.83 17.42 -19.16
C ASN A 31 -42.44 18.35 -20.33
N LYS A 32 -41.60 17.83 -21.23
CA LYS A 32 -41.50 18.34 -22.63
C LYS A 32 -41.18 17.19 -23.57
N LYS A 33 -42.11 16.27 -23.69
CA LYS A 33 -42.22 15.33 -24.79
C LYS A 33 -43.67 15.14 -25.11
N GLN A 34 -44.22 15.99 -25.94
CA GLN A 34 -45.34 15.75 -26.85
C GLN A 34 -45.72 17.07 -27.51
N ASN A 35 -45.41 17.17 -28.78
CA ASN A 35 -46.12 17.83 -29.86
C ASN A 35 -45.15 18.32 -30.93
N TYR A 36 -44.85 17.46 -31.87
CA TYR A 36 -44.63 17.82 -33.26
C TYR A 36 -44.99 16.62 -34.12
N LYS A 37 -46.30 16.56 -34.51
CA LYS A 37 -46.75 15.77 -35.66
C LYS A 37 -47.00 16.77 -36.80
N ASN A 38 -46.50 16.35 -37.99
CA ASN A 38 -46.89 16.75 -39.32
C ASN A 38 -46.39 18.12 -39.86
N LYS A 39 -45.36 18.00 -40.67
CA LYS A 39 -45.33 18.67 -41.99
C LYS A 39 -44.42 17.84 -42.92
N ASP A 40 -45.07 17.15 -43.86
CA ASP A 40 -44.45 16.53 -45.02
C ASP A 40 -43.75 17.54 -45.87
N LYS A 41 -42.46 17.36 -46.14
CA LYS A 41 -41.78 17.84 -47.35
C LYS A 41 -40.72 16.81 -47.73
N LYS A 42 -40.94 16.16 -48.86
CA LYS A 42 -39.97 15.40 -49.64
C LYS A 42 -38.67 16.18 -49.76
N PHE A 43 -37.59 15.61 -49.30
CA PHE A 43 -36.22 15.91 -49.76
C PHE A 43 -35.46 14.62 -50.01
N HIS A 44 -34.76 14.60 -51.12
CA HIS A 44 -34.04 13.50 -51.70
C HIS A 44 -33.10 12.80 -50.70
N GLU A 45 -33.09 11.49 -50.78
CA GLU A 45 -32.08 10.57 -50.22
C GLU A 45 -30.70 10.97 -50.70
N ASN A 46 -29.87 11.37 -49.76
CA ASN A 46 -28.41 11.15 -49.82
C ASN A 46 -28.08 10.28 -48.63
N SER A 47 -28.10 8.98 -48.82
CA SER A 47 -27.68 7.97 -47.89
C SER A 47 -26.20 8.09 -47.61
N LYS A 48 -25.82 8.90 -46.59
CA LYS A 48 -24.56 8.65 -45.89
C LYS A 48 -24.79 7.50 -44.94
N THR A 49 -24.36 6.32 -45.35
CA THR A 49 -24.32 5.12 -44.52
C THR A 49 -23.49 5.42 -43.27
N ASN A 50 -24.16 5.74 -42.16
CA ASN A 50 -23.58 5.62 -40.84
C ASN A 50 -23.44 4.12 -40.56
N ASN A 51 -22.34 3.53 -41.04
CA ASN A 51 -21.95 2.20 -40.61
C ASN A 51 -21.73 2.25 -39.08
N PRO A 52 -22.51 1.51 -38.26
CA PRO A 52 -22.24 1.43 -36.85
C PRO A 52 -20.83 0.82 -36.69
N LYS A 53 -19.93 1.56 -36.05
CA LYS A 53 -18.59 1.04 -35.70
C LYS A 53 -18.80 -0.34 -35.08
N PRO A 54 -18.05 -1.38 -35.51
CA PRO A 54 -18.27 -2.70 -35.01
C PRO A 54 -18.12 -2.72 -33.49
N LYS A 55 -19.03 -3.39 -32.79
CA LYS A 55 -19.06 -3.47 -31.31
C LYS A 55 -17.67 -3.75 -30.69
N LYS A 56 -16.81 -4.48 -31.42
CA LYS A 56 -15.43 -4.75 -31.02
C LYS A 56 -14.52 -3.52 -30.93
N GLU A 57 -14.75 -2.48 -31.74
CA GLU A 57 -13.96 -1.24 -31.68
C GLU A 57 -14.39 -0.36 -30.49
N ILE A 58 -15.69 -0.32 -30.21
CA ILE A 58 -16.22 0.42 -29.05
C ILE A 58 -15.67 -0.19 -27.75
N ILE A 59 -15.74 -1.51 -27.62
CA ILE A 59 -15.19 -2.24 -26.44
C ILE A 59 -13.69 -1.96 -26.27
N LYS A 60 -12.90 -1.97 -27.36
CA LYS A 60 -11.47 -1.64 -27.26
C LYS A 60 -11.19 -0.19 -26.84
N ILE A 61 -12.05 0.75 -27.22
CA ILE A 61 -11.92 2.15 -26.82
C ILE A 61 -12.27 2.29 -25.34
N GLU A 62 -13.33 1.66 -24.88
CA GLU A 62 -13.74 1.65 -23.47
C GLU A 62 -12.65 1.03 -22.58
N GLU A 63 -12.13 -0.13 -22.92
CA GLU A 63 -11.01 -0.78 -22.21
C GLU A 63 -9.76 0.11 -22.17
N LYS A 64 -9.46 0.83 -23.25
CA LYS A 64 -8.32 1.74 -23.30
C LYS A 64 -8.51 2.97 -22.41
N ILE A 65 -9.73 3.49 -22.32
CA ILE A 65 -10.08 4.61 -21.45
C ILE A 65 -9.99 4.17 -19.98
N GLU A 66 -10.54 3.02 -19.65
CA GLU A 66 -10.54 2.46 -18.30
C GLU A 66 -9.11 2.17 -17.82
N ASN A 67 -8.26 1.54 -18.63
CA ASN A 67 -6.86 1.32 -18.34
C ASN A 67 -6.08 2.65 -18.12
N ASN A 68 -6.35 3.68 -18.93
CA ASN A 68 -5.72 5.00 -18.73
C ASN A 68 -6.15 5.67 -17.42
N LEU A 69 -7.39 5.47 -17.01
CA LEU A 69 -7.91 6.01 -15.74
C LEU A 69 -7.28 5.29 -14.54
N GLU A 70 -7.20 3.95 -14.60
CA GLU A 70 -6.54 3.14 -13.56
C GLU A 70 -5.05 3.50 -13.42
N ASP A 71 -4.32 3.63 -14.53
CA ASP A 71 -2.92 4.07 -14.52
C ASP A 71 -2.76 5.47 -13.92
N THR A 72 -3.72 6.36 -14.15
CA THR A 72 -3.69 7.72 -13.58
C THR A 72 -3.95 7.70 -12.09
N LYS A 73 -4.95 6.95 -11.63
CA LYS A 73 -5.24 6.77 -10.20
C LYS A 73 -4.03 6.16 -9.48
N PHE A 74 -3.43 5.12 -10.05
CA PHE A 74 -2.22 4.52 -9.50
C PHE A 74 -1.10 5.53 -9.30
N ARG A 75 -0.81 6.40 -10.29
CA ARG A 75 0.24 7.43 -10.17
C ARG A 75 -0.04 8.42 -9.03
N ILE A 76 -1.28 8.87 -8.90
CA ILE A 76 -1.68 9.80 -7.84
C ILE A 76 -1.51 9.14 -6.46
N LEU A 77 -1.97 7.91 -6.30
CA LEU A 77 -1.87 7.17 -5.05
C LEU A 77 -0.42 6.85 -4.69
N ASN A 78 0.39 6.48 -5.67
CA ASN A 78 1.83 6.25 -5.50
C ASN A 78 2.55 7.52 -5.04
N GLU A 79 2.29 8.66 -5.66
CA GLU A 79 2.85 9.95 -5.25
C GLU A 79 2.40 10.34 -3.85
N LYS A 80 1.12 10.12 -3.52
CA LYS A 80 0.58 10.36 -2.19
C LYS A 80 1.31 9.53 -1.13
N LEU A 81 1.50 8.23 -1.36
CA LEU A 81 2.25 7.36 -0.45
C LEU A 81 3.65 7.89 -0.17
N TYR A 82 4.38 8.32 -1.19
CA TYR A 82 5.74 8.84 -1.01
C TYR A 82 5.78 10.20 -0.31
N LYS A 83 4.75 11.02 -0.44
CA LYS A 83 4.70 12.37 0.16
C LYS A 83 4.08 12.41 1.55
N SER A 84 3.46 11.32 1.99
CA SER A 84 2.81 11.21 3.30
C SER A 84 3.78 10.70 4.36
N SER A 85 3.52 11.03 5.62
CA SER A 85 4.05 10.29 6.74
C SER A 85 3.36 8.93 6.86
N SER A 86 3.95 8.01 7.61
CA SER A 86 3.37 6.70 7.88
C SER A 86 1.96 6.81 8.48
N LYS A 87 1.76 7.70 9.46
CA LYS A 87 0.47 7.95 10.10
C LYS A 87 -0.58 8.47 9.11
N GLU A 88 -0.23 9.47 8.28
CA GLU A 88 -1.14 10.02 7.27
C GLU A 88 -1.54 8.96 6.25
N ALA A 89 -0.60 8.13 5.79
CA ALA A 89 -0.87 7.03 4.87
C ALA A 89 -1.81 5.99 5.51
N PHE A 90 -1.56 5.61 6.76
CA PHE A 90 -2.38 4.66 7.50
C PHE A 90 -3.83 5.15 7.65
N GLU A 91 -4.04 6.37 8.14
CA GLU A 91 -5.39 6.94 8.31
C GLU A 91 -6.12 7.11 6.98
N TYR A 92 -5.40 7.52 5.93
CA TYR A 92 -5.98 7.65 4.60
C TYR A 92 -6.50 6.32 4.06
N PHE A 93 -5.67 5.28 4.02
CA PHE A 93 -6.06 3.99 3.46
C PHE A 93 -7.04 3.22 4.34
N LYS A 94 -7.04 3.45 5.65
CA LYS A 94 -8.07 2.94 6.56
C LYS A 94 -9.46 3.45 6.18
N SER A 95 -9.57 4.71 5.76
CA SER A 95 -10.82 5.32 5.31
C SER A 95 -11.12 5.11 3.83
N ASN A 96 -10.13 4.73 3.01
CA ASN A 96 -10.22 4.62 1.56
C ASN A 96 -9.63 3.28 1.08
N THR A 97 -10.22 2.18 1.54
CA THR A 97 -9.73 0.81 1.23
C THR A 97 -9.69 0.51 -0.26
N GLU A 98 -10.66 1.02 -1.04
CA GLU A 98 -10.70 0.86 -2.50
C GLU A 98 -9.50 1.50 -3.20
N ASP A 99 -9.00 2.62 -2.69
CA ASP A 99 -7.80 3.26 -3.22
C ASP A 99 -6.55 2.39 -2.98
N PHE A 100 -6.50 1.68 -1.84
CA PHE A 100 -5.42 0.73 -1.57
C PHE A 100 -5.43 -0.43 -2.57
N ILE A 101 -6.62 -0.98 -2.85
CA ILE A 101 -6.81 -2.04 -3.85
C ILE A 101 -6.39 -1.55 -5.24
N THR A 102 -6.82 -0.35 -5.60
CA THR A 102 -6.47 0.30 -6.88
C THR A 102 -4.97 0.51 -7.00
N TYR A 103 -4.32 0.99 -5.94
CA TYR A 103 -2.85 1.11 -5.89
C TYR A 103 -2.16 -0.22 -6.17
N HIS A 104 -2.56 -1.30 -5.48
CA HIS A 104 -1.93 -2.61 -5.64
C HIS A 104 -2.20 -3.26 -7.00
N LYS A 105 -3.36 -3.04 -7.61
CA LYS A 105 -3.63 -3.43 -9.02
C LYS A 105 -2.65 -2.74 -9.97
N GLY A 106 -2.51 -1.43 -9.86
CA GLY A 106 -1.59 -0.65 -10.67
C GLY A 106 -0.13 -1.06 -10.45
N PHE A 107 0.29 -1.22 -9.19
CA PHE A 107 1.61 -1.72 -8.83
C PHE A 107 1.90 -3.12 -9.43
N SER A 108 0.93 -4.04 -9.33
CA SER A 108 1.03 -5.37 -9.91
C SER A 108 1.18 -5.32 -11.44
N SER A 109 0.46 -4.42 -12.11
CA SER A 109 0.59 -4.17 -13.56
C SER A 109 1.98 -3.65 -13.93
N GLN A 110 2.51 -2.69 -13.17
CA GLN A 110 3.88 -2.18 -13.40
C GLN A 110 4.94 -3.25 -13.13
N SER A 111 4.79 -4.03 -12.07
CA SER A 111 5.77 -5.06 -11.70
C SER A 111 5.89 -6.19 -12.73
N LYS A 112 4.86 -6.45 -13.54
CA LYS A 112 4.92 -7.40 -14.67
C LYS A 112 5.87 -6.96 -15.79
N LYS A 113 6.16 -5.67 -15.87
CA LYS A 113 7.06 -5.08 -16.90
C LYS A 113 8.53 -5.13 -16.47
N TRP A 114 8.83 -5.53 -15.23
CA TRP A 114 10.20 -5.58 -14.74
C TRP A 114 10.94 -6.82 -15.24
N PRO A 115 12.24 -6.72 -15.48
CA PRO A 115 13.04 -7.85 -15.93
C PRO A 115 13.10 -8.99 -14.90
N VAL A 116 12.96 -8.63 -13.63
CA VAL A 116 12.96 -9.57 -12.49
C VAL A 116 11.99 -9.07 -11.44
N ASN A 117 11.27 -9.98 -10.79
CA ASN A 117 10.43 -9.64 -9.64
C ASN A 117 11.21 -9.92 -8.33
N PRO A 118 11.45 -8.89 -7.47
CA PRO A 118 12.22 -9.06 -6.24
C PRO A 118 11.57 -10.02 -5.23
N ASN A 119 10.23 -10.11 -5.18
CA ASN A 119 9.53 -11.11 -4.37
C ASN A 119 9.94 -12.55 -4.74
N ASN A 120 10.13 -12.84 -6.03
CA ASN A 120 10.57 -14.17 -6.46
C ASN A 120 12.03 -14.46 -6.05
N LEU A 121 12.89 -13.43 -5.99
CA LEU A 121 14.26 -13.58 -5.50
C LEU A 121 14.28 -13.84 -3.99
N ILE A 122 13.50 -13.09 -3.23
CA ILE A 122 13.32 -13.30 -1.78
C ILE A 122 12.76 -14.71 -1.53
N LEU A 123 11.73 -15.11 -2.26
CA LEU A 123 11.17 -16.46 -2.15
C LEU A 123 12.24 -17.55 -2.34
N LYS A 124 13.08 -17.43 -3.38
CA LYS A 124 14.19 -18.39 -3.61
C LYS A 124 15.16 -18.44 -2.43
N ILE A 125 15.42 -17.31 -1.78
CA ILE A 125 16.27 -17.27 -0.57
C ILE A 125 15.58 -18.00 0.59
N LEU A 126 14.29 -17.74 0.84
CA LEU A 126 13.53 -18.29 1.95
C LEU A 126 13.28 -19.79 1.81
N LEU A 127 13.26 -20.32 0.60
CA LEU A 127 13.11 -21.76 0.33
C LEU A 127 14.38 -22.57 0.67
N LEU A 128 15.49 -21.93 1.03
CA LEU A 128 16.67 -22.66 1.50
C LEU A 128 16.35 -23.38 2.82
N PRO A 129 16.79 -24.64 3.00
CA PRO A 129 16.41 -25.48 4.15
C PRO A 129 16.63 -24.82 5.52
N LYS A 130 17.67 -24.01 5.66
CA LYS A 130 18.02 -23.29 6.91
C LYS A 130 16.98 -22.27 7.37
N TYR A 131 16.00 -21.91 6.53
CA TYR A 131 14.96 -20.95 6.86
C TYR A 131 13.62 -21.60 7.15
N LYS A 132 13.47 -22.92 6.98
CA LYS A 132 12.21 -23.64 7.12
C LYS A 132 11.55 -23.48 8.51
N SER A 133 12.34 -23.48 9.57
CA SER A 133 11.89 -23.34 10.97
C SER A 133 11.94 -21.91 11.50
N LYS A 134 12.15 -20.93 10.64
CA LYS A 134 12.33 -19.53 11.03
C LYS A 134 11.00 -18.77 10.98
N ILE A 135 10.83 -17.85 11.94
CA ILE A 135 9.72 -16.91 11.95
C ILE A 135 10.06 -15.75 11.00
N ILE A 136 9.27 -15.63 9.94
CA ILE A 136 9.41 -14.61 8.89
C ILE A 136 8.39 -13.51 9.13
N VAL A 137 8.83 -12.25 9.05
CA VAL A 137 7.98 -11.06 9.17
C VAL A 137 8.09 -10.25 7.86
N ASP A 138 7.03 -10.22 7.08
CA ASP A 138 6.93 -9.46 5.82
C ASP A 138 6.30 -8.09 6.09
N ILE A 139 7.10 -7.02 6.02
CA ILE A 139 6.77 -5.68 6.49
C ILE A 139 6.46 -4.79 5.29
N GLY A 140 5.19 -4.40 5.15
CA GLY A 140 4.67 -3.78 3.93
C GLY A 140 4.51 -4.82 2.82
N CYS A 141 3.75 -5.87 3.13
CA CYS A 141 3.66 -7.08 2.31
C CYS A 141 2.76 -6.95 1.07
N GLY A 142 1.98 -5.86 0.96
CA GLY A 142 0.97 -5.69 -0.07
C GLY A 142 -0.05 -6.81 -0.09
N GLU A 143 -0.09 -7.54 -1.19
CA GLU A 143 -0.97 -8.71 -1.35
C GLU A 143 -0.46 -9.96 -0.60
N ALA A 144 0.59 -9.88 0.20
CA ALA A 144 1.22 -10.98 0.93
C ALA A 144 1.60 -12.20 0.03
N LYS A 145 2.14 -11.93 -1.16
CA LYS A 145 2.51 -12.98 -2.14
C LYS A 145 3.51 -14.00 -1.60
N LEU A 146 4.37 -13.60 -0.67
CA LEU A 146 5.30 -14.51 0.01
C LEU A 146 4.54 -15.46 0.94
N ALA A 147 3.66 -14.94 1.80
CA ALA A 147 2.86 -15.76 2.71
C ALA A 147 1.94 -16.72 1.97
N GLN A 148 1.29 -16.28 0.89
CA GLN A 148 0.43 -17.13 0.07
C GLN A 148 1.16 -18.38 -0.47
N LYS A 149 2.46 -18.27 -0.76
CA LYS A 149 3.29 -19.38 -1.25
C LYS A 149 3.92 -20.19 -0.13
N LEU A 150 4.39 -19.54 0.93
CA LEU A 150 5.19 -20.16 1.98
C LEU A 150 4.34 -20.85 3.07
N VAL A 151 3.20 -20.25 3.46
CA VAL A 151 2.35 -20.82 4.52
C VAL A 151 1.80 -22.21 4.15
N PRO A 152 1.28 -22.45 2.94
CA PRO A 152 0.86 -23.80 2.53
C PRO A 152 2.01 -24.82 2.52
N MET A 153 3.25 -24.35 2.41
CA MET A 153 4.45 -25.18 2.48
C MET A 153 4.92 -25.40 3.93
N GLY A 154 4.18 -24.92 4.95
CA GLY A 154 4.47 -25.06 6.37
C GLY A 154 5.55 -24.11 6.90
N TYR A 155 5.74 -22.93 6.28
CA TYR A 155 6.53 -21.85 6.86
C TYR A 155 5.68 -20.97 7.77
N THR A 156 6.32 -20.37 8.78
CA THR A 156 5.69 -19.41 9.67
C THR A 156 5.95 -18.01 9.16
N VAL A 157 4.92 -17.36 8.60
CA VAL A 157 5.01 -16.03 8.01
C VAL A 157 3.94 -15.11 8.60
N TYR A 158 4.37 -13.96 9.12
CA TYR A 158 3.53 -12.87 9.59
C TYR A 158 3.67 -11.72 8.59
N SER A 159 2.57 -11.27 8.02
CA SER A 159 2.57 -10.26 6.96
C SER A 159 1.74 -9.05 7.36
N TYR A 160 2.31 -7.85 7.27
CA TYR A 160 1.70 -6.61 7.73
C TYR A 160 1.64 -5.58 6.60
N ASP A 161 0.50 -4.89 6.49
CA ASP A 161 0.32 -3.74 5.61
C ASP A 161 -0.78 -2.81 6.14
N LEU A 162 -1.00 -1.68 5.47
CA LEU A 162 -1.97 -0.65 5.87
C LEU A 162 -3.43 -1.14 5.77
N VAL A 163 -3.73 -2.08 4.88
CA VAL A 163 -5.07 -2.66 4.64
C VAL A 163 -4.96 -4.16 4.45
N SER A 164 -5.89 -4.91 5.03
CA SER A 164 -6.01 -6.35 4.80
C SER A 164 -6.89 -6.63 3.59
N ILE A 165 -6.29 -7.14 2.52
CA ILE A 165 -6.99 -7.53 1.28
C ILE A 165 -7.16 -9.05 1.15
N ASN A 166 -6.59 -9.81 2.06
CA ASN A 166 -6.75 -11.26 2.15
C ASN A 166 -6.37 -11.76 3.56
N LYS A 167 -6.67 -13.03 3.83
CA LYS A 167 -6.47 -13.68 5.15
C LYS A 167 -5.03 -13.73 5.66
N TYR A 168 -4.03 -13.45 4.83
CA TYR A 168 -2.62 -13.48 5.23
C TYR A 168 -2.11 -12.13 5.73
N VAL A 169 -2.85 -11.05 5.50
CA VAL A 169 -2.44 -9.69 5.85
C VAL A 169 -3.06 -9.27 7.17
N THR A 170 -2.22 -8.86 8.11
CA THR A 170 -2.64 -8.18 9.35
C THR A 170 -2.45 -6.68 9.16
N VAL A 171 -3.49 -5.91 9.50
CA VAL A 171 -3.44 -4.43 9.38
C VAL A 171 -2.54 -3.85 10.46
N ALA A 172 -1.51 -3.12 10.06
CA ALA A 172 -0.62 -2.40 10.98
C ALA A 172 0.15 -1.28 10.27
N ASP A 173 0.54 -0.26 11.04
CA ASP A 173 1.57 0.69 10.64
C ASP A 173 2.95 0.06 10.84
N MET A 174 3.79 0.07 9.81
CA MET A 174 5.13 -0.52 9.81
C MET A 174 6.07 0.06 10.89
N LYS A 175 5.79 1.24 11.39
CA LYS A 175 6.57 1.86 12.48
C LYS A 175 6.18 1.36 13.88
N ASN A 176 5.08 0.60 13.99
CA ASN A 176 4.59 0.06 15.26
C ASN A 176 3.80 -1.23 15.02
N LEU A 177 4.51 -2.32 14.85
CA LEU A 177 3.92 -3.63 14.59
C LEU A 177 3.39 -4.27 15.88
N PRO A 178 2.25 -4.99 15.84
CA PRO A 178 1.69 -5.68 17.00
C PRO A 178 2.47 -6.97 17.32
N LEU A 179 3.76 -6.83 17.51
CA LEU A 179 4.70 -7.92 17.80
C LEU A 179 5.56 -7.58 19.01
N ASN A 180 5.88 -8.60 19.79
CA ASN A 180 6.83 -8.45 20.89
C ASN A 180 8.25 -8.17 20.37
N ASP A 181 9.08 -7.58 21.22
CA ASP A 181 10.50 -7.44 20.96
C ASP A 181 11.14 -8.79 20.68
N LYS A 182 12.10 -8.80 19.75
CA LYS A 182 12.90 -10.01 19.42
C LYS A 182 12.04 -11.21 19.02
N PHE A 183 10.92 -10.97 18.34
CA PHE A 183 9.98 -12.00 17.91
C PHE A 183 10.47 -12.77 16.68
N GLY A 184 10.85 -12.05 15.61
CA GLY A 184 11.15 -12.60 14.30
C GLY A 184 12.61 -13.05 14.13
N ASP A 185 12.82 -14.05 13.31
CA ASP A 185 14.15 -14.47 12.87
C ASP A 185 14.56 -13.75 11.56
N ILE A 186 13.58 -13.46 10.71
CA ILE A 186 13.81 -12.82 9.40
C ILE A 186 12.76 -11.71 9.21
N GLY A 187 13.22 -10.50 8.96
CA GLY A 187 12.40 -9.37 8.50
C GLY A 187 12.58 -9.16 7.00
N ILE A 188 11.56 -8.63 6.34
CA ILE A 188 11.58 -8.37 4.90
C ILE A 188 11.03 -6.97 4.66
N PHE A 189 11.77 -6.15 3.92
CA PHE A 189 11.28 -4.99 3.20
C PHE A 189 11.42 -5.26 1.69
N CYS A 190 10.31 -5.50 1.01
CA CYS A 190 10.30 -5.71 -0.42
C CYS A 190 9.58 -4.56 -1.13
N LEU A 191 10.33 -3.53 -1.51
CA LEU A 191 9.82 -2.30 -2.13
C LEU A 191 8.81 -1.55 -1.23
N SER A 192 8.92 -1.71 0.08
CA SER A 192 7.98 -1.18 1.07
C SER A 192 8.52 0.05 1.83
N LEU A 193 9.79 0.44 1.63
CA LEU A 193 10.36 1.64 2.24
C LEU A 193 9.83 2.90 1.53
N MET A 194 8.55 3.15 1.68
CA MET A 194 7.85 4.31 1.15
C MET A 194 7.71 5.39 2.24
N ASN A 195 6.94 6.43 2.00
CA ASN A 195 6.75 7.59 2.86
C ASN A 195 7.94 8.59 2.86
N LYS A 196 7.75 9.71 3.55
CA LYS A 196 8.76 10.77 3.66
C LYS A 196 10.02 10.31 4.39
N ASN A 197 9.81 9.49 5.42
CA ASN A 197 10.88 9.00 6.28
C ASN A 197 10.76 7.49 6.51
N PHE A 198 11.76 6.73 6.11
CA PHE A 198 11.79 5.27 6.31
C PHE A 198 12.53 4.84 7.59
N ILE A 199 13.20 5.77 8.29
CA ILE A 199 14.00 5.45 9.49
C ILE A 199 13.17 4.80 10.59
N PRO A 200 11.93 5.25 10.91
CA PRO A 200 11.08 4.57 11.89
C PRO A 200 10.84 3.09 11.59
N PHE A 201 10.77 2.71 10.31
CA PHE A 201 10.58 1.32 9.88
C PHE A 201 11.84 0.48 10.16
N VAL A 202 13.03 1.07 9.96
CA VAL A 202 14.30 0.42 10.29
C VAL A 202 14.41 0.18 11.79
N VAL A 203 14.04 1.16 12.61
CA VAL A 203 14.02 1.04 14.07
C VAL A 203 13.06 -0.03 14.54
N GLU A 204 11.84 -0.05 14.00
CA GLU A 204 10.84 -1.06 14.34
C GLU A 204 11.29 -2.45 13.90
N SER A 205 11.89 -2.57 12.71
CA SER A 205 12.45 -3.86 12.26
C SER A 205 13.55 -4.34 13.20
N ASN A 206 14.37 -3.43 13.76
CA ASN A 206 15.33 -3.79 14.79
C ASN A 206 14.63 -4.27 16.07
N ARG A 207 13.59 -3.58 16.56
CA ARG A 207 12.88 -3.98 17.77
C ARG A 207 12.33 -5.42 17.67
N ILE A 208 11.64 -5.71 16.56
CA ILE A 208 10.96 -7.02 16.39
C ILE A 208 11.89 -8.17 16.04
N LEU A 209 13.09 -7.92 15.53
CA LEU A 209 14.02 -8.99 15.17
C LEU A 209 14.86 -9.44 16.37
N LYS A 210 15.15 -10.74 16.43
CA LYS A 210 16.12 -11.33 17.36
C LYS A 210 17.53 -10.83 17.07
N ILE A 211 18.40 -10.83 18.06
CA ILE A 211 19.85 -10.68 17.82
C ILE A 211 20.30 -11.83 16.90
N ASN A 212 21.16 -11.54 15.95
CA ASN A 212 21.56 -12.40 14.83
C ASN A 212 20.44 -12.69 13.81
N GLY A 213 19.23 -12.13 13.99
CA GLY A 213 18.17 -12.14 12.98
C GLY A 213 18.59 -11.40 11.71
N LYS A 214 17.97 -11.75 10.59
CA LYS A 214 18.27 -11.17 9.29
C LYS A 214 17.19 -10.21 8.84
N LEU A 215 17.59 -9.14 8.18
CA LEU A 215 16.69 -8.23 7.48
C LEU A 215 17.04 -8.28 5.99
N LEU A 216 16.09 -8.72 5.17
CA LEU A 216 16.20 -8.74 3.72
C LEU A 216 15.54 -7.48 3.17
N VAL A 217 16.31 -6.66 2.46
CA VAL A 217 15.82 -5.44 1.83
C VAL A 217 15.97 -5.57 0.33
N ALA A 218 14.86 -5.39 -0.40
CA ALA A 218 14.86 -5.23 -1.84
C ALA A 218 14.36 -3.84 -2.18
N GLU A 219 15.16 -3.04 -2.88
CA GLU A 219 14.80 -1.68 -3.25
C GLU A 219 15.21 -1.35 -4.69
N ILE A 220 14.49 -0.44 -5.35
CA ILE A 220 14.81 0.04 -6.70
C ILE A 220 16.12 0.83 -6.63
N SER A 221 17.14 0.40 -7.40
CA SER A 221 18.47 1.01 -7.37
C SER A 221 18.45 2.51 -7.64
N SER A 222 17.62 2.95 -8.59
CA SER A 222 17.50 4.37 -8.94
C SER A 222 16.87 5.24 -7.84
N ARG A 223 16.22 4.66 -6.83
CA ARG A 223 15.70 5.39 -5.66
C ARG A 223 16.80 5.72 -4.66
N ILE A 224 17.81 4.88 -4.56
CA ILE A 224 18.91 5.06 -3.62
C ILE A 224 19.82 6.16 -4.15
N VAL A 225 19.73 7.34 -3.54
CA VAL A 225 20.50 8.53 -3.96
C VAL A 225 21.96 8.39 -3.59
N ASP A 226 22.22 7.93 -2.37
CA ASP A 226 23.54 7.67 -1.82
C ASP A 226 23.53 6.33 -1.08
N MET A 227 24.15 5.33 -1.69
CA MET A 227 24.22 3.99 -1.13
C MET A 227 24.93 3.96 0.23
N LYS A 228 25.98 4.76 0.41
CA LYS A 228 26.70 4.80 1.68
C LYS A 228 25.84 5.35 2.80
N LYS A 229 25.14 6.48 2.54
CA LYS A 229 24.18 7.02 3.50
C LYS A 229 23.06 6.03 3.80
N PHE A 230 22.51 5.36 2.77
CA PHE A 230 21.48 4.35 2.94
C PHE A 230 21.91 3.21 3.86
N LEU A 231 23.09 2.62 3.65
CA LEU A 231 23.64 1.56 4.50
C LEU A 231 23.93 2.06 5.92
N ASN A 232 24.49 3.26 6.07
CA ASN A 232 24.78 3.88 7.36
C ASN A 232 23.54 4.05 8.24
N VAL A 233 22.34 4.27 7.65
CA VAL A 233 21.10 4.29 8.42
C VAL A 233 20.89 2.96 9.13
N PHE A 234 21.00 1.84 8.43
CA PHE A 234 20.84 0.52 9.05
C PHE A 234 21.92 0.23 10.08
N GLU A 235 23.18 0.60 9.81
CA GLU A 235 24.31 0.44 10.75
C GLU A 235 24.09 1.26 12.03
N LYS A 236 23.67 2.53 11.91
CA LYS A 236 23.31 3.39 13.04
C LYS A 236 22.28 2.71 13.95
N TYR A 237 21.28 2.04 13.35
CA TYR A 237 20.20 1.37 14.08
C TYR A 237 20.44 -0.12 14.31
N GLY A 238 21.71 -0.54 14.40
CA GLY A 238 22.10 -1.83 14.98
C GLY A 238 22.13 -3.01 14.02
N PHE A 239 22.20 -2.75 12.73
CA PHE A 239 22.39 -3.76 11.70
C PHE A 239 23.78 -3.73 11.12
N GLU A 240 24.24 -4.85 10.61
CA GLU A 240 25.48 -5.04 9.84
C GLU A 240 25.12 -5.56 8.45
N VAL A 241 25.75 -5.01 7.42
CA VAL A 241 25.61 -5.51 6.04
C VAL A 241 26.39 -6.81 5.89
N ILE A 242 25.70 -7.91 5.59
CA ILE A 242 26.35 -9.22 5.34
C ILE A 242 26.38 -9.61 3.87
N LYS A 243 25.51 -9.03 3.06
CA LYS A 243 25.48 -9.26 1.60
C LYS A 243 24.75 -8.16 0.89
N ARG A 244 25.32 -7.71 -0.23
CA ARG A 244 24.65 -6.84 -1.20
C ARG A 244 24.78 -7.44 -2.60
N LYS A 245 23.74 -7.37 -3.39
CA LYS A 245 23.75 -7.76 -4.80
C LYS A 245 22.88 -6.78 -5.58
N ASN A 246 23.45 -6.12 -6.58
CA ASN A 246 22.69 -5.40 -7.59
C ASN A 246 22.14 -6.40 -8.62
N ILE A 247 20.89 -6.26 -8.99
CA ILE A 247 20.18 -7.13 -9.92
C ILE A 247 19.80 -6.34 -11.16
N HIS A 248 20.57 -6.54 -12.22
CA HIS A 248 20.37 -5.93 -13.55
C HIS A 248 20.26 -4.39 -13.50
N ASP A 249 20.98 -3.72 -12.60
CA ASP A 249 20.92 -2.28 -12.35
C ASP A 249 19.49 -1.76 -12.02
N TYR A 250 18.60 -2.67 -11.71
CA TYR A 250 17.20 -2.36 -11.43
C TYR A 250 16.88 -2.43 -9.93
N PHE A 251 17.38 -3.45 -9.24
CA PHE A 251 17.16 -3.66 -7.81
C PHE A 251 18.45 -3.87 -7.05
N ASP A 252 18.55 -3.27 -5.88
CA ASP A 252 19.54 -3.64 -4.87
C ASP A 252 18.89 -4.61 -3.86
N MET A 253 19.47 -5.80 -3.76
CA MET A 253 19.13 -6.82 -2.77
C MET A 253 20.16 -6.81 -1.67
N ILE A 254 19.78 -6.39 -0.46
CA ILE A 254 20.68 -6.24 0.66
C ILE A 254 20.21 -7.15 1.80
N THR A 255 21.15 -7.87 2.38
CA THR A 255 20.90 -8.66 3.59
C THR A 255 21.68 -8.05 4.73
N PHE A 256 20.96 -7.66 5.74
CA PHE A 256 21.52 -7.20 7.01
C PHE A 256 21.39 -8.26 8.08
N LYS A 257 22.23 -8.18 9.10
CA LYS A 257 22.18 -8.96 10.33
C LYS A 257 22.01 -8.00 11.50
N LYS A 258 21.04 -8.23 12.36
CA LYS A 258 20.92 -7.48 13.61
C LYS A 258 22.06 -7.87 14.57
N ILE A 259 22.90 -6.92 14.94
CA ILE A 259 24.04 -7.12 15.85
C ILE A 259 23.79 -6.57 17.25
N LYS A 260 22.93 -5.58 17.39
CA LYS A 260 22.57 -4.97 18.69
C LYS A 260 21.16 -4.38 18.65
N ASN A 261 20.56 -4.16 19.82
CA ASN A 261 19.35 -3.36 19.90
C ASN A 261 19.69 -1.89 19.67
N CYS A 262 18.86 -1.22 18.88
CA CYS A 262 18.97 0.23 18.70
C CYS A 262 18.27 0.99 19.85
N LYS A 263 18.61 2.27 19.97
CA LYS A 263 17.87 3.20 20.82
C LYS A 263 16.56 3.59 20.12
N ILE A 264 15.54 3.93 20.92
CA ILE A 264 14.29 4.50 20.41
C ILE A 264 14.61 5.84 19.73
N LEU A 265 13.94 6.11 18.62
CA LEU A 265 14.05 7.41 17.92
C LEU A 265 13.63 8.55 18.85
N LYS A 266 14.31 9.67 18.73
CA LYS A 266 13.84 10.92 19.27
C LYS A 266 12.73 11.47 18.38
N SER A 267 11.80 12.24 18.94
CA SER A 267 10.66 12.80 18.21
C SER A 267 11.05 13.57 16.95
N ASP A 268 12.17 14.29 17.00
CA ASP A 268 12.66 15.11 15.88
C ASP A 268 13.16 14.27 14.70
N GLU A 269 13.78 13.11 14.97
CA GLU A 269 14.27 12.18 13.93
C GLU A 269 13.10 11.50 13.16
N GLU A 270 11.89 11.45 13.73
CA GLU A 270 10.70 10.92 13.05
C GLU A 270 10.12 11.89 12.01
N LEU A 271 10.39 13.19 12.13
CA LEU A 271 9.78 14.24 11.30
C LEU A 271 10.63 14.61 10.08
N GLU A 272 11.92 14.31 10.09
CA GLU A 272 12.82 14.59 8.97
C GLU A 272 12.47 13.72 7.77
N ASP A 273 12.43 14.31 6.58
CA ASP A 273 12.37 13.51 5.37
C ASP A 273 13.74 12.92 5.02
N THR A 274 13.72 11.81 4.28
CA THR A 274 14.92 11.07 3.90
C THR A 274 15.13 11.02 2.40
N TYR A 275 14.61 11.99 1.65
CA TYR A 275 14.68 12.01 0.19
C TYR A 275 16.09 12.19 -0.37
N ASP A 276 17.03 12.72 0.42
CA ASP A 276 18.45 12.79 0.09
C ASP A 276 19.13 11.42 0.16
N ILE A 277 18.48 10.42 0.77
CA ILE A 277 18.97 9.04 0.91
C ILE A 277 18.17 8.11 -0.01
N LEU A 278 16.84 8.17 0.07
CA LEU A 278 15.92 7.30 -0.67
C LEU A 278 14.79 8.13 -1.28
N LYS A 279 14.95 8.48 -2.55
CA LYS A 279 13.97 9.34 -3.25
C LYS A 279 12.71 8.60 -3.68
N PRO A 280 11.58 9.32 -3.87
CA PRO A 280 10.35 8.74 -4.42
C PRO A 280 10.54 8.13 -5.82
N CYS A 281 9.90 6.98 -6.08
CA CYS A 281 9.74 6.44 -7.42
C CYS A 281 8.45 6.98 -8.05
N LEU A 282 8.54 8.04 -8.83
CA LEU A 282 7.38 8.64 -9.47
C LEU A 282 7.21 8.12 -10.90
N TYR A 283 6.05 7.52 -11.17
CA TYR A 283 5.69 7.07 -12.51
C TYR A 283 5.17 8.24 -13.34
N LYS A 284 5.99 8.78 -14.23
CA LYS A 284 5.59 9.86 -15.14
C LYS A 284 4.79 9.30 -16.32
N LYS A 285 3.79 10.06 -16.79
CA LYS A 285 3.13 9.77 -18.08
C LYS A 285 4.18 10.02 -19.19
N ARG A 286 4.43 8.99 -20.01
CA ARG A 286 5.22 9.13 -21.24
C ARG A 286 4.34 9.54 -22.38
#